data_a090c169e0a80d4ac8c0dd1548199788
#
_entry.id   a090c169e0a80d4ac8c0dd1548199788
#
_cell.length_a   1.000
_cell.length_b   1.000
_cell.length_c   1.000
_cell.angle_alpha   90.00
_cell.angle_beta   90.00
_cell.angle_gamma   90.00
#
_symmetry.space_group_name_H-M   'P 1'
#
loop_
_entity.id
_entity.type
_entity.pdbx_description
1 polymer ?
#
loop_
_entity_poly.entity_id
_entity_poly.type
_entity_poly.pdbx_seq_one_letter_code
_entity_poly.pdbx_strand_id
1 'polypeptide(L)'
;MRLLVCAVLSLVLAGCASAKRPELRGATLEEQAKVDAALTPLIQASGLCRPKERCAVGLAIEVRQRIYVAAWPAPQKIFVLRITTGALRSLQPLELQSALAHELGHVQLGHFESREVRHQAERSAEAAVNGSSDEVVRASRASDRAEEFAADRYAVELLDRLPGDPGRGCTDMLLLLERLDLEQLTPGWANWLSTHPTPGARLQTLQAECDKKQ
;
A
#
# COMPACT_ATOMS: atom_id res chain seq x y z
N MET A 1 55.94 -19.37 40.67
CA MET A 1 54.65 -18.68 40.92
C MET A 1 54.11 -18.21 39.58
N ARG A 2 53.22 -18.99 38.95
CA ARG A 2 52.66 -18.71 37.61
C ARG A 2 51.21 -18.28 37.81
N LEU A 3 50.91 -16.98 37.51
CA LEU A 3 49.56 -16.46 37.50
C LEU A 3 48.84 -16.90 36.20
N LEU A 4 47.80 -17.68 36.35
CA LEU A 4 46.81 -17.98 35.30
C LEU A 4 45.82 -16.81 35.23
N VAL A 5 45.82 -16.10 34.11
CA VAL A 5 44.77 -15.12 33.78
C VAL A 5 43.69 -15.89 33.01
N CYS A 6 42.54 -16.14 33.68
CA CYS A 6 41.32 -16.62 33.02
C CYS A 6 40.67 -15.46 32.31
N ALA A 7 40.76 -15.43 30.97
CA ALA A 7 39.95 -14.56 30.13
C ALA A 7 38.52 -15.12 30.01
N VAL A 8 37.56 -14.46 30.66
CA VAL A 8 36.13 -14.76 30.49
C VAL A 8 35.67 -14.14 29.15
N LEU A 9 35.51 -14.98 28.15
CA LEU A 9 34.95 -14.61 26.85
C LEU A 9 33.42 -14.52 27.00
N SER A 10 32.89 -13.33 27.23
CA SER A 10 31.44 -13.08 27.22
C SER A 10 30.94 -13.18 25.79
N LEU A 11 30.34 -14.30 25.41
CA LEU A 11 29.55 -14.44 24.18
C LEU A 11 28.29 -13.60 24.32
N VAL A 12 28.28 -12.44 23.71
CA VAL A 12 27.04 -11.69 23.46
C VAL A 12 26.33 -12.40 22.31
N LEU A 13 25.40 -13.28 22.65
CA LEU A 13 24.41 -13.80 21.69
C LEU A 13 23.48 -12.65 21.32
N ALA A 14 23.82 -11.92 20.25
CA ALA A 14 22.89 -11.05 19.56
C ALA A 14 21.77 -11.94 19.00
N GLY A 15 20.69 -12.07 19.77
CA GLY A 15 19.47 -12.70 19.32
C GLY A 15 18.94 -11.90 18.13
N CYS A 16 19.10 -12.42 16.92
CA CYS A 16 18.32 -11.98 15.76
C CYS A 16 16.85 -12.16 16.14
N ALA A 17 16.20 -11.09 16.57
CA ALA A 17 14.75 -11.05 16.71
C ALA A 17 14.17 -11.30 15.33
N SER A 18 13.84 -12.55 15.06
CA SER A 18 13.08 -12.94 13.87
C SER A 18 11.79 -12.13 13.88
N ALA A 19 11.67 -11.16 12.98
CA ALA A 19 10.46 -10.36 12.86
C ALA A 19 9.29 -11.31 12.65
N LYS A 20 8.44 -11.44 13.68
CA LYS A 20 7.28 -12.34 13.65
C LYS A 20 6.46 -11.99 12.41
N ARG A 21 6.23 -12.96 11.52
CA ARG A 21 5.37 -12.74 10.35
C ARG A 21 4.02 -12.21 10.84
N PRO A 22 3.44 -11.23 10.15
CA PRO A 22 2.14 -10.70 10.56
C PRO A 22 1.10 -11.83 10.54
N GLU A 23 0.26 -11.83 11.56
CA GLU A 23 -0.87 -12.76 11.63
C GLU A 23 -1.93 -12.32 10.62
N LEU A 24 -2.25 -13.22 9.68
CA LEU A 24 -3.34 -13.05 8.72
C LEU A 24 -4.52 -13.92 9.14
N ARG A 25 -5.72 -13.35 9.08
CA ARG A 25 -6.98 -14.06 9.33
C ARG A 25 -8.07 -13.63 8.35
N GLY A 26 -9.16 -14.39 8.34
CA GLY A 26 -10.38 -13.97 7.67
C GLY A 26 -11.02 -12.76 8.37
N ALA A 27 -11.82 -12.01 7.63
CA ALA A 27 -12.62 -10.92 8.17
C ALA A 27 -13.77 -11.43 9.06
N THR A 28 -14.11 -10.70 10.11
CA THR A 28 -15.38 -10.87 10.81
C THR A 28 -16.53 -10.36 9.93
N LEU A 29 -17.77 -10.69 10.28
CA LEU A 29 -18.94 -10.19 9.55
C LEU A 29 -19.03 -8.67 9.56
N GLU A 30 -18.68 -8.02 10.66
CA GLU A 30 -18.66 -6.57 10.79
C GLU A 30 -17.59 -5.94 9.91
N GLU A 31 -16.35 -6.49 9.93
CA GLU A 31 -15.24 -6.03 9.10
C GLU A 31 -15.58 -6.21 7.61
N GLN A 32 -16.15 -7.35 7.23
CA GLN A 32 -16.61 -7.60 5.87
C GLN A 32 -17.67 -6.57 5.45
N ALA A 33 -18.68 -6.34 6.27
CA ALA A 33 -19.74 -5.36 5.98
C ALA A 33 -19.17 -3.93 5.83
N LYS A 34 -18.20 -3.53 6.67
CA LYS A 34 -17.53 -2.24 6.57
C LYS A 34 -16.77 -2.09 5.25
N VAL A 35 -16.02 -3.13 4.86
CA VAL A 35 -15.28 -3.14 3.60
C VAL A 35 -16.24 -3.17 2.41
N ASP A 36 -17.26 -3.99 2.42
CA ASP A 36 -18.24 -4.11 1.33
C ASP A 36 -18.98 -2.79 1.10
N ALA A 37 -19.34 -2.07 2.14
CA ALA A 37 -19.99 -0.76 2.03
C ALA A 37 -19.11 0.27 1.30
N ALA A 38 -17.80 0.25 1.53
CA ALA A 38 -16.85 1.16 0.88
C ALA A 38 -16.46 0.67 -0.54
N LEU A 39 -16.29 -0.64 -0.72
CA LEU A 39 -15.74 -1.24 -1.93
C LEU A 39 -16.77 -1.43 -3.05
N THR A 40 -18.00 -1.83 -2.71
CA THR A 40 -19.03 -2.19 -3.71
C THR A 40 -19.29 -1.06 -4.72
N PRO A 41 -19.54 0.20 -4.29
CA PRO A 41 -19.74 1.30 -5.24
C PRO A 41 -18.51 1.56 -6.11
N LEU A 42 -17.30 1.39 -5.58
CA LEU A 42 -16.06 1.55 -6.34
C LEU A 42 -15.90 0.48 -7.42
N ILE A 43 -16.17 -0.78 -7.12
CA ILE A 43 -16.13 -1.88 -8.09
C ILE A 43 -17.13 -1.63 -9.23
N GLN A 44 -18.34 -1.18 -8.91
CA GLN A 44 -19.34 -0.86 -9.91
C GLN A 44 -18.91 0.30 -10.81
N ALA A 45 -18.33 1.36 -10.24
CA ALA A 45 -17.87 2.53 -10.98
C ALA A 45 -16.57 2.29 -11.76
N SER A 46 -15.70 1.36 -11.32
CA SER A 46 -14.40 1.09 -11.95
C SER A 46 -14.50 0.37 -13.30
N GLY A 47 -15.57 -0.37 -13.54
CA GLY A 47 -15.70 -1.25 -14.69
C GLY A 47 -14.77 -2.49 -14.66
N LEU A 48 -14.07 -2.73 -13.55
CA LEU A 48 -13.21 -3.92 -13.35
C LEU A 48 -13.98 -5.23 -13.50
N CYS A 49 -15.27 -5.18 -13.15
CA CYS A 49 -16.16 -6.32 -13.21
C CYS A 49 -17.26 -6.08 -14.23
N ARG A 50 -17.33 -6.90 -15.25
CA ARG A 50 -18.45 -6.85 -16.19
C ARG A 50 -19.73 -7.34 -15.54
N PRO A 51 -20.92 -6.83 -15.92
CA PRO A 51 -22.21 -7.11 -15.25
C PRO A 51 -22.60 -8.58 -15.14
N LYS A 52 -21.92 -9.49 -15.82
CA LYS A 52 -22.16 -10.96 -15.78
C LYS A 52 -20.96 -11.75 -15.25
N GLU A 53 -19.85 -11.11 -14.93
CA GLU A 53 -18.66 -11.76 -14.38
C GLU A 53 -18.71 -11.70 -12.87
N ARG A 54 -18.53 -12.84 -12.19
CA ARG A 54 -18.32 -12.86 -10.74
C ARG A 54 -16.95 -12.27 -10.45
N CYS A 55 -16.92 -11.02 -10.01
CA CYS A 55 -15.74 -10.42 -9.46
C CYS A 55 -15.58 -10.93 -8.01
N ALA A 56 -14.78 -11.94 -7.83
CA ALA A 56 -14.46 -12.39 -6.49
C ALA A 56 -13.29 -11.56 -5.96
N VAL A 57 -13.55 -10.67 -5.02
CA VAL A 57 -12.54 -9.97 -4.25
C VAL A 57 -12.30 -10.75 -2.96
N GLY A 58 -11.08 -11.24 -2.78
CA GLY A 58 -10.66 -11.84 -1.52
C GLY A 58 -10.37 -10.76 -0.49
N LEU A 59 -10.67 -11.02 0.78
CA LEU A 59 -10.35 -10.13 1.90
C LEU A 59 -9.54 -10.88 2.95
N ALA A 60 -8.34 -10.36 3.26
CA ALA A 60 -7.47 -10.85 4.32
C ALA A 60 -7.21 -9.73 5.33
N ILE A 61 -7.42 -10.02 6.60
CA ILE A 61 -7.16 -9.08 7.69
C ILE A 61 -5.80 -9.37 8.31
N GLU A 62 -4.93 -8.35 8.31
CA GLU A 62 -3.65 -8.39 8.99
C GLU A 62 -3.79 -7.79 10.40
N VAL A 63 -3.43 -8.56 11.41
CA VAL A 63 -3.52 -8.11 12.81
C VAL A 63 -2.36 -7.17 13.12
N ARG A 64 -2.55 -5.88 12.84
CA ARG A 64 -1.59 -4.79 13.10
C ARG A 64 -2.27 -3.48 13.42
N GLN A 65 -1.61 -2.66 14.25
CA GLN A 65 -2.13 -1.36 14.70
C GLN A 65 -2.03 -0.26 13.62
N ARG A 66 -1.00 -0.31 12.79
CA ARG A 66 -0.77 0.70 11.75
C ARG A 66 -1.89 0.68 10.69
N ILE A 67 -2.12 1.82 10.06
CA ILE A 67 -2.97 1.91 8.87
C ILE A 67 -2.21 1.32 7.69
N TYR A 68 -2.79 0.31 7.06
CA TYR A 68 -2.27 -0.28 5.83
C TYR A 68 -3.40 -0.96 5.07
N VAL A 69 -3.50 -0.65 3.80
CA VAL A 69 -4.37 -1.29 2.82
C VAL A 69 -3.52 -1.63 1.62
N ALA A 70 -3.72 -2.77 1.02
CA ALA A 70 -3.05 -3.14 -0.23
C ALA A 70 -3.89 -4.15 -1.01
N ALA A 71 -3.79 -4.12 -2.34
CA ALA A 71 -4.34 -5.13 -3.20
C ALA A 71 -3.23 -6.04 -3.73
N TRP A 72 -3.54 -7.30 -3.99
CA TRP A 72 -2.68 -8.27 -4.65
C TRP A 72 -3.40 -8.96 -5.78
N PRO A 73 -2.76 -9.16 -6.94
CA PRO A 73 -3.34 -9.97 -7.98
C PRO A 73 -3.50 -11.41 -7.48
N ALA A 74 -4.58 -12.04 -7.91
CA ALA A 74 -4.81 -13.45 -7.68
C ALA A 74 -5.11 -14.15 -9.01
N PRO A 75 -4.90 -15.46 -9.12
CA PRO A 75 -5.25 -16.21 -10.32
C PRO A 75 -6.72 -15.99 -10.72
N GLN A 76 -7.02 -16.00 -12.02
CA GLN A 76 -8.37 -15.91 -12.58
C GLN A 76 -9.10 -14.57 -12.42
N LYS A 77 -8.38 -13.43 -12.53
CA LYS A 77 -8.94 -12.06 -12.40
C LYS A 77 -9.58 -11.77 -11.03
N ILE A 78 -9.19 -12.49 -10.01
CA ILE A 78 -9.50 -12.20 -8.61
C ILE A 78 -8.33 -11.40 -8.07
N PHE A 79 -8.59 -10.37 -7.29
CA PHE A 79 -7.57 -9.75 -6.46
C PHE A 79 -7.92 -9.92 -4.98
N VAL A 80 -6.90 -9.87 -4.13
CA VAL A 80 -7.04 -9.97 -2.68
C VAL A 80 -6.69 -8.63 -2.07
N LEU A 81 -7.61 -8.07 -1.30
CA LEU A 81 -7.35 -6.93 -0.43
C LEU A 81 -6.77 -7.44 0.89
N ARG A 82 -5.67 -6.84 1.32
CA ARG A 82 -5.11 -6.98 2.65
C ARG A 82 -5.32 -5.68 3.40
N ILE A 83 -6.04 -5.73 4.50
CA ILE A 83 -6.37 -4.57 5.32
C ILE A 83 -5.94 -4.86 6.75
N THR A 84 -5.27 -3.90 7.40
CA THR A 84 -4.91 -4.06 8.80
C THR A 84 -6.07 -3.76 9.74
N THR A 85 -6.05 -4.39 10.92
CA THR A 85 -7.00 -4.06 12.00
C THR A 85 -6.89 -2.58 12.40
N GLY A 86 -5.72 -1.97 12.28
CA GLY A 86 -5.50 -0.53 12.47
C GLY A 86 -6.28 0.31 11.46
N ALA A 87 -6.18 0.00 10.17
CA ALA A 87 -6.92 0.70 9.13
C ALA A 87 -8.44 0.62 9.36
N LEU A 88 -8.97 -0.58 9.63
CA LEU A 88 -10.40 -0.78 9.88
C LEU A 88 -10.93 -0.02 11.11
N ARG A 89 -10.08 0.19 12.13
CA ARG A 89 -10.48 0.95 13.33
C ARG A 89 -10.33 2.45 13.18
N SER A 90 -9.28 2.91 12.49
CA SER A 90 -8.89 4.31 12.48
C SER A 90 -9.45 5.09 11.31
N LEU A 91 -9.62 4.45 10.14
CA LEU A 91 -10.15 5.13 8.98
C LEU A 91 -11.66 5.34 9.07
N GLN A 92 -12.07 6.58 8.81
CA GLN A 92 -13.47 6.91 8.61
C GLN A 92 -13.99 6.28 7.30
N PRO A 93 -15.32 6.16 7.10
CA PRO A 93 -15.86 5.51 5.90
C PRO A 93 -15.32 6.08 4.57
N LEU A 94 -15.21 7.41 4.45
CA LEU A 94 -14.69 8.07 3.24
C LEU A 94 -13.18 7.84 3.07
N GLU A 95 -12.40 7.89 4.15
CA GLU A 95 -10.96 7.60 4.11
C GLU A 95 -10.70 6.14 3.69
N LEU A 96 -11.48 5.19 4.21
CA LEU A 96 -11.40 3.79 3.79
C LEU A 96 -11.77 3.64 2.31
N GLN A 97 -12.81 4.32 1.86
CA GLN A 97 -13.22 4.32 0.46
C GLN A 97 -12.12 4.88 -0.45
N SER A 98 -11.48 5.98 -0.05
CA SER A 98 -10.36 6.58 -0.78
C SER A 98 -9.14 5.65 -0.84
N ALA A 99 -8.80 4.98 0.28
CA ALA A 99 -7.72 4.00 0.30
C ALA A 99 -8.01 2.81 -0.63
N LEU A 100 -9.25 2.32 -0.65
CA LEU A 100 -9.67 1.25 -1.55
C LEU A 100 -9.69 1.70 -3.01
N ALA A 101 -10.07 2.94 -3.30
CA ALA A 101 -10.03 3.51 -4.66
C ALA A 101 -8.58 3.58 -5.18
N HIS A 102 -7.63 3.96 -4.33
CA HIS A 102 -6.20 3.95 -4.65
C HIS A 102 -5.70 2.53 -4.98
N GLU A 103 -6.05 1.53 -4.18
CA GLU A 103 -5.67 0.14 -4.44
C GLU A 103 -6.28 -0.39 -5.74
N LEU A 104 -7.52 -0.01 -6.05
CA LEU A 104 -8.12 -0.33 -7.34
C LEU A 104 -7.40 0.35 -8.51
N GLY A 105 -6.79 1.52 -8.29
CA GLY A 105 -5.89 2.17 -9.24
C GLY A 105 -4.71 1.28 -9.58
N HIS A 106 -4.03 0.69 -8.60
CA HIS A 106 -2.95 -0.25 -8.85
C HIS A 106 -3.39 -1.48 -9.63
N VAL A 107 -4.57 -2.03 -9.32
CA VAL A 107 -5.15 -3.17 -10.06
C VAL A 107 -5.45 -2.78 -11.52
N GLN A 108 -6.15 -1.65 -11.72
CA GLN A 108 -6.60 -1.23 -13.05
C GLN A 108 -5.45 -0.84 -13.98
N LEU A 109 -4.40 -0.24 -13.43
CA LEU A 109 -3.22 0.22 -14.16
C LEU A 109 -2.14 -0.87 -14.35
N GLY A 110 -2.36 -2.09 -13.83
CA GLY A 110 -1.42 -3.21 -14.00
C GLY A 110 -0.10 -3.04 -13.26
N HIS A 111 -0.09 -2.27 -12.15
CA HIS A 111 1.15 -1.95 -11.43
C HIS A 111 1.80 -3.17 -10.78
N PHE A 112 1.05 -4.24 -10.53
CA PHE A 112 1.60 -5.46 -9.92
C PHE A 112 2.51 -6.23 -10.88
N GLU A 113 2.09 -6.38 -12.13
CA GLU A 113 2.87 -7.04 -13.16
C GLU A 113 4.18 -6.29 -13.44
N SER A 114 4.10 -4.96 -13.51
CA SER A 114 5.27 -4.11 -13.71
C SER A 114 6.24 -4.16 -12.53
N ARG A 115 5.75 -4.20 -11.28
CA ARG A 115 6.58 -4.34 -10.08
C ARG A 115 7.28 -5.69 -10.02
N GLU A 116 6.62 -6.79 -10.35
CA GLU A 116 7.25 -8.11 -10.35
C GLU A 116 8.41 -8.18 -11.36
N VAL A 117 8.20 -7.64 -12.57
CA VAL A 117 9.26 -7.56 -13.59
C VAL A 117 10.45 -6.72 -13.09
N ARG A 118 10.20 -5.56 -12.45
CA ARG A 118 11.25 -4.71 -11.89
C ARG A 118 12.02 -5.41 -10.77
N HIS A 119 11.32 -6.02 -9.81
CA HIS A 119 11.96 -6.75 -8.73
C HIS A 119 12.79 -7.94 -9.23
N GLN A 120 12.36 -8.59 -10.29
CA GLN A 120 13.17 -9.63 -10.93
C GLN A 120 14.43 -9.05 -11.57
N ALA A 121 14.35 -7.89 -12.23
CA ALA A 121 15.49 -7.19 -12.80
C ALA A 121 16.48 -6.72 -11.70
N GLU A 122 15.98 -6.18 -10.59
CA GLU A 122 16.80 -5.81 -9.41
C GLU A 122 17.56 -7.01 -8.85
N ARG A 123 16.85 -8.12 -8.58
CA ARG A 123 17.50 -9.35 -8.09
C ARG A 123 18.56 -9.87 -9.07
N SER A 124 18.33 -9.76 -10.37
CA SER A 124 19.29 -10.17 -11.40
C SER A 124 20.50 -9.24 -11.45
N ALA A 125 20.30 -7.92 -11.27
CA ALA A 125 21.38 -6.94 -11.22
C ALA A 125 22.24 -7.07 -9.95
N GLU A 126 21.63 -7.36 -8.80
CA GLU A 126 22.33 -7.64 -7.54
C GLU A 126 23.18 -8.92 -7.62
N ALA A 127 22.72 -9.94 -8.35
CA ALA A 127 23.44 -11.18 -8.58
C ALA A 127 24.62 -11.02 -9.57
N ALA A 128 24.54 -10.05 -10.47
CA ALA A 128 25.62 -9.71 -11.40
C ALA A 128 26.64 -8.80 -10.71
N VAL A 129 27.73 -9.34 -10.24
CA VAL A 129 28.83 -8.76 -9.40
C VAL A 129 29.46 -7.45 -9.91
N ASN A 130 28.94 -6.80 -10.95
CA ASN A 130 29.52 -5.63 -11.60
C ASN A 130 28.59 -4.38 -11.54
N GLY A 131 28.60 -3.68 -10.45
CA GLY A 131 28.49 -2.21 -10.36
C GLY A 131 27.28 -1.43 -10.92
N SER A 132 26.28 -2.07 -11.57
CA SER A 132 25.11 -1.37 -12.14
C SER A 132 23.87 -1.38 -11.25
N SER A 133 23.98 -1.93 -10.04
CA SER A 133 22.84 -2.09 -9.11
C SER A 133 22.17 -0.76 -8.71
N ASP A 134 22.96 0.28 -8.49
CA ASP A 134 22.45 1.57 -8.00
C ASP A 134 21.58 2.31 -9.02
N GLU A 135 21.86 2.16 -10.31
CA GLU A 135 21.08 2.77 -11.37
C GLU A 135 19.75 2.04 -11.56
N VAL A 136 19.79 0.71 -11.57
CA VAL A 136 18.59 -0.15 -11.65
C VAL A 136 17.67 0.10 -10.46
N VAL A 137 18.21 0.14 -9.24
CA VAL A 137 17.45 0.44 -8.02
C VAL A 137 16.85 1.85 -8.05
N ARG A 138 17.60 2.87 -8.53
CA ARG A 138 17.07 4.23 -8.67
C ARG A 138 15.95 4.32 -9.70
N ALA A 139 16.10 3.66 -10.85
CA ALA A 139 15.07 3.60 -11.88
C ALA A 139 13.80 2.90 -11.39
N SER A 140 13.94 1.79 -10.68
CA SER A 140 12.82 1.07 -10.06
C SER A 140 12.07 1.95 -9.07
N ARG A 141 12.76 2.61 -8.14
CA ARG A 141 12.13 3.52 -7.17
C ARG A 141 11.45 4.73 -7.83
N ALA A 142 12.00 5.25 -8.94
CA ALA A 142 11.37 6.31 -9.70
C ALA A 142 10.06 5.83 -10.35
N SER A 143 10.06 4.61 -10.88
CA SER A 143 8.86 3.97 -11.45
C SER A 143 7.81 3.72 -10.37
N ASP A 144 8.19 3.20 -9.20
CA ASP A 144 7.26 2.97 -8.07
C ASP A 144 6.58 4.28 -7.64
N ARG A 145 7.35 5.39 -7.56
CA ARG A 145 6.76 6.71 -7.26
C ARG A 145 5.78 7.18 -8.32
N ALA A 146 6.09 6.97 -9.60
CA ALA A 146 5.19 7.34 -10.70
C ALA A 146 3.88 6.55 -10.66
N GLU A 147 3.95 5.25 -10.29
CA GLU A 147 2.80 4.39 -10.11
C GLU A 147 1.90 4.84 -8.95
N GLU A 148 2.48 5.28 -7.83
CA GLU A 148 1.71 5.83 -6.71
C GLU A 148 0.93 7.08 -7.12
N PHE A 149 1.57 8.02 -7.82
CA PHE A 149 0.89 9.22 -8.33
C PHE A 149 -0.18 8.87 -9.38
N ALA A 150 0.05 7.85 -10.21
CA ALA A 150 -0.96 7.40 -11.16
C ALA A 150 -2.16 6.75 -10.46
N ALA A 151 -1.92 5.97 -9.41
CA ALA A 151 -2.99 5.38 -8.59
C ALA A 151 -3.79 6.44 -7.85
N ASP A 152 -3.15 7.51 -7.33
CA ASP A 152 -3.84 8.63 -6.70
C ASP A 152 -4.76 9.36 -7.69
N ARG A 153 -4.29 9.66 -8.90
CA ARG A 153 -5.12 10.29 -9.94
C ARG A 153 -6.30 9.41 -10.33
N TYR A 154 -6.06 8.11 -10.51
CA TYR A 154 -7.12 7.15 -10.79
C TYR A 154 -8.16 7.12 -9.66
N ALA A 155 -7.70 7.14 -8.40
CA ALA A 155 -8.60 7.15 -7.25
C ALA A 155 -9.51 8.39 -7.25
N VAL A 156 -8.96 9.59 -7.52
CA VAL A 156 -9.76 10.82 -7.68
C VAL A 156 -10.82 10.63 -8.75
N GLU A 157 -10.43 10.18 -9.95
CA GLU A 157 -11.37 9.97 -11.05
C GLU A 157 -12.45 8.92 -10.73
N LEU A 158 -12.08 7.87 -9.99
CA LEU A 158 -13.00 6.81 -9.60
C LEU A 158 -14.00 7.32 -8.56
N LEU A 159 -13.55 8.09 -7.57
CA LEU A 159 -14.41 8.70 -6.55
C LEU A 159 -15.36 9.72 -7.15
N ASP A 160 -14.93 10.49 -8.16
CA ASP A 160 -15.79 11.44 -8.89
C ASP A 160 -16.89 10.76 -9.71
N ARG A 161 -16.76 9.46 -10.03
CA ARG A 161 -17.82 8.66 -10.69
C ARG A 161 -18.90 8.18 -9.74
N LEU A 162 -18.65 8.25 -8.43
CA LEU A 162 -19.65 7.85 -7.44
C LEU A 162 -20.74 8.90 -7.31
N PRO A 163 -21.96 8.51 -6.92
CA PRO A 163 -23.02 9.46 -6.62
C PRO A 163 -22.61 10.42 -5.49
N GLY A 164 -22.82 11.70 -5.68
CA GLY A 164 -22.48 12.74 -4.71
C GLY A 164 -22.06 14.04 -5.38
N ASP A 165 -21.31 14.87 -4.65
CA ASP A 165 -20.85 16.16 -5.14
C ASP A 165 -19.77 15.99 -6.22
N PRO A 166 -19.89 16.67 -7.37
CA PRO A 166 -18.83 16.70 -8.38
C PRO A 166 -17.52 17.24 -7.79
N GLY A 167 -16.39 16.59 -8.12
CA GLY A 167 -15.06 16.98 -7.61
C GLY A 167 -14.75 16.48 -6.20
N ARG A 168 -15.62 15.68 -5.58
CA ARG A 168 -15.37 15.08 -4.26
C ARG A 168 -14.10 14.24 -4.21
N GLY A 169 -13.71 13.64 -5.33
CA GLY A 169 -12.55 12.75 -5.40
C GLY A 169 -11.26 13.44 -4.96
N CYS A 170 -11.06 14.70 -5.34
CA CYS A 170 -9.95 15.51 -4.84
C CYS A 170 -10.00 15.66 -3.32
N THR A 171 -11.14 16.12 -2.79
CA THR A 171 -11.31 16.34 -1.34
C THR A 171 -11.09 15.06 -0.54
N ASP A 172 -11.72 13.96 -0.96
CA ASP A 172 -11.65 12.68 -0.25
C ASP A 172 -10.23 12.10 -0.26
N MET A 173 -9.51 12.20 -1.39
CA MET A 173 -8.12 11.72 -1.47
C MET A 173 -7.16 12.60 -0.69
N LEU A 174 -7.32 13.92 -0.70
CA LEU A 174 -6.49 14.83 0.08
C LEU A 174 -6.66 14.57 1.58
N LEU A 175 -7.88 14.38 2.07
CA LEU A 175 -8.16 14.03 3.47
C LEU A 175 -7.46 12.71 3.87
N LEU A 176 -7.50 11.69 3.01
CA LEU A 176 -6.78 10.45 3.25
C LEU A 176 -5.27 10.67 3.37
N LEU A 177 -4.68 11.41 2.42
CA LEU A 177 -3.24 11.66 2.41
C LEU A 177 -2.77 12.49 3.60
N GLU A 178 -3.55 13.50 4.02
CA GLU A 178 -3.31 14.26 5.26
C GLU A 178 -3.32 13.34 6.48
N ARG A 179 -4.31 12.45 6.56
CA ARG A 179 -4.41 11.46 7.63
C ARG A 179 -3.19 10.56 7.68
N LEU A 180 -2.75 10.05 6.53
CA LEU A 180 -1.58 9.18 6.44
C LEU A 180 -0.28 9.93 6.75
N ASP A 181 -0.17 11.21 6.39
CA ASP A 181 1.00 12.03 6.69
C ASP A 181 1.16 12.26 8.20
N LEU A 182 0.08 12.51 8.91
CA LEU A 182 0.06 12.61 10.37
C LEU A 182 0.48 11.30 11.05
N GLU A 183 0.06 10.16 10.52
CA GLU A 183 0.42 8.83 11.07
C GLU A 183 1.91 8.50 10.91
N GLN A 184 2.63 9.09 9.94
CA GLN A 184 4.08 8.89 9.76
C GLN A 184 4.91 9.36 10.97
N LEU A 185 4.38 10.26 11.78
CA LEU A 185 5.05 10.73 12.99
C LEU A 185 5.13 9.65 14.09
N THR A 186 4.47 8.50 13.88
CA THR A 186 4.53 7.38 14.82
C THR A 186 5.71 6.44 14.52
N PRO A 187 6.40 5.89 15.57
CA PRO A 187 7.50 4.95 15.34
C PRO A 187 7.07 3.71 14.56
N GLY A 188 7.86 3.31 13.57
CA GLY A 188 7.63 2.08 12.78
C GLY A 188 7.30 2.27 11.30
N TRP A 189 7.15 3.50 10.83
CA TRP A 189 6.85 3.83 9.42
C TRP A 189 8.06 3.71 8.47
N ALA A 190 9.29 3.70 8.98
CA ALA A 190 10.51 3.77 8.17
C ALA A 190 10.61 2.72 7.06
N ASN A 191 10.07 1.52 7.26
CA ASN A 191 10.14 0.43 6.27
C ASN A 191 9.13 0.58 5.12
N TRP A 192 8.04 1.33 5.30
CA TRP A 192 7.06 1.59 4.25
C TRP A 192 7.54 2.68 3.29
N LEU A 193 8.25 3.69 3.80
CA LEU A 193 8.81 4.80 3.03
C LEU A 193 9.91 4.38 2.03
N SER A 194 10.45 3.18 2.15
CA SER A 194 11.50 2.70 1.23
C SER A 194 10.99 2.43 -0.19
N THR A 195 9.71 2.11 -0.35
CA THR A 195 9.09 1.72 -1.63
C THR A 195 8.02 2.69 -2.12
N HIS A 196 7.51 3.57 -1.25
CA HIS A 196 6.44 4.52 -1.60
C HIS A 196 6.90 5.96 -1.35
N PRO A 197 6.49 6.96 -2.17
CA PRO A 197 6.68 8.36 -1.84
C PRO A 197 5.99 8.66 -0.51
N THR A 198 6.54 9.63 0.24
CA THR A 198 5.90 10.04 1.47
C THR A 198 4.47 10.53 1.20
N PRO A 199 3.48 10.27 2.08
CA PRO A 199 2.15 10.85 1.92
C PRO A 199 2.18 12.36 1.72
N GLY A 200 3.07 13.09 2.40
CA GLY A 200 3.27 14.52 2.17
C GLY A 200 3.70 14.88 0.75
N ALA A 201 4.58 14.10 0.10
CA ALA A 201 4.94 14.34 -1.29
C ALA A 201 3.78 14.05 -2.25
N ARG A 202 2.98 13.01 -1.96
CA ARG A 202 1.77 12.68 -2.70
C ARG A 202 0.70 13.77 -2.53
N LEU A 203 0.50 14.23 -1.29
CA LEU A 203 -0.41 15.32 -0.93
C LEU A 203 -0.11 16.59 -1.73
N GLN A 204 1.15 17.05 -1.73
CA GLN A 204 1.56 18.25 -2.47
C GLN A 204 1.32 18.12 -3.98
N THR A 205 1.64 16.95 -4.55
CA THR A 205 1.45 16.70 -5.99
C THR A 205 -0.03 16.69 -6.34
N LEU A 206 -0.84 15.98 -5.57
CA LEU A 206 -2.27 15.85 -5.83
C LEU A 206 -2.99 17.19 -5.61
N GLN A 207 -2.64 17.96 -4.58
CA GLN A 207 -3.17 19.30 -4.35
C GLN A 207 -2.97 20.19 -5.56
N ALA A 208 -1.73 20.24 -6.10
CA ALA A 208 -1.42 21.05 -7.27
C ALA A 208 -2.17 20.61 -8.55
N GLU A 209 -2.54 19.32 -8.65
CA GLU A 209 -3.36 18.81 -9.75
C GLU A 209 -4.84 19.15 -9.56
N CYS A 210 -5.36 19.06 -8.33
CA CYS A 210 -6.74 19.40 -7.98
C CYS A 210 -7.03 20.88 -8.14
N ASP A 211 -6.10 21.75 -7.77
CA ASP A 211 -6.24 23.21 -7.91
C ASP A 211 -6.40 23.65 -9.38
N LYS A 212 -5.86 22.88 -10.32
CA LYS A 212 -5.99 23.17 -11.77
C LYS A 212 -7.35 22.76 -12.34
N LYS A 213 -8.12 21.96 -11.62
CA LYS A 213 -9.44 21.49 -12.06
C LYS A 213 -10.59 22.39 -11.58
N GLN A 214 -10.30 23.32 -10.66
CA GLN A 214 -11.22 24.34 -10.14
C GLN A 214 -11.19 25.59 -11.02
#